data_b9b6d0532f6da985a0e02cc4dbe41035
#
_entry.id   b9b6d0532f6da985a0e02cc4dbe41035
#
_cell.length_a   1.000
_cell.length_b   1.000
_cell.length_c   1.000
_cell.angle_alpha   90.00
_cell.angle_beta   90.00
_cell.angle_gamma   90.00
#
_symmetry.space_group_name_H-M   'P 1'
#
loop_
_entity.id
_entity.type
_entity.pdbx_description
1 polymer ?
#
loop_
_entity_poly.entity_id
_entity_poly.type
_entity_poly.pdbx_seq_one_letter_code
_entity_poly.pdbx_strand_id
1 'polypeptide(L)'
;MLRDLHRVLATIIAFLFISMMGVAYRYRYPMQASSSPHPEPLLVCRPKTNIVFLKTHKCASSTLMNIFLRYGMRHDLNFVLPKSTFTHYIGHPTPFRRTLIDDITKYNMTFNILTHHTRYDGKEMHKVMPPDTVYVTILRRPDCLFESLYSYCHLADSYKKNLSAFVEDKKLTRALTRKRALEGRVGFNQMSYDLGFNGLLRSKPESITNFINSIDRAFDLVMITERLDESLILLKHLLCWNTSDVVAFKVNARYAEYKEELSADLKKKLSDLNHADVLLYRHFAELFERKVREFGADRMAAEVQELQAARKAYYAKCVEAEQSLDVVSTKLKRKDVVAFKMKDKSEECRHLTMSELDFHELVKAKQKERINRLQHSRTSR
;
A
#
# COMPACT_ATOMS: atom_id res chain seq x y z
N MET A 1 74.34 -3.64 -25.29
CA MET A 1 74.59 -4.88 -24.55
C MET A 1 74.80 -4.64 -23.02
N LEU A 2 75.83 -3.89 -22.57
CA LEU A 2 76.02 -3.72 -21.11
C LEU A 2 74.88 -2.90 -20.41
N ARG A 3 74.30 -1.90 -21.04
CA ARG A 3 73.20 -1.11 -20.48
C ARG A 3 71.88 -1.90 -20.32
N ASP A 4 71.67 -2.85 -21.19
CA ASP A 4 70.44 -3.67 -21.12
C ASP A 4 70.56 -4.75 -20.04
N LEU A 5 71.79 -5.28 -19.83
CA LEU A 5 72.06 -6.20 -18.75
C LEU A 5 71.84 -5.58 -17.35
N HIS A 6 72.24 -4.33 -17.18
CA HIS A 6 71.99 -3.59 -15.92
C HIS A 6 70.50 -3.34 -15.67
N ARG A 7 69.72 -3.05 -16.69
CA ARG A 7 68.27 -2.87 -16.56
C ARG A 7 67.58 -4.19 -16.16
N VAL A 8 67.94 -5.27 -16.79
CA VAL A 8 67.37 -6.62 -16.45
C VAL A 8 67.76 -7.01 -15.01
N LEU A 9 69.00 -6.78 -14.61
CA LEU A 9 69.47 -7.09 -13.25
C LEU A 9 68.74 -6.25 -12.20
N ALA A 10 68.57 -4.95 -12.47
CA ALA A 10 67.80 -4.04 -11.56
C ALA A 10 66.35 -4.45 -11.40
N THR A 11 65.71 -4.93 -12.47
CA THR A 11 64.32 -5.39 -12.42
C THR A 11 64.17 -6.70 -11.63
N ILE A 12 65.13 -7.65 -11.78
CA ILE A 12 65.14 -8.90 -11.01
C ILE A 12 65.35 -8.61 -9.49
N ILE A 13 66.28 -7.72 -9.16
CA ILE A 13 66.54 -7.32 -7.76
C ILE A 13 65.31 -6.67 -7.15
N ALA A 14 64.61 -5.78 -7.88
CA ALA A 14 63.36 -5.14 -7.41
C ALA A 14 62.27 -6.17 -7.16
N PHE A 15 62.10 -7.17 -8.04
CA PHE A 15 61.12 -8.27 -7.87
C PHE A 15 61.45 -9.14 -6.66
N LEU A 16 62.72 -9.47 -6.43
CA LEU A 16 63.15 -10.23 -5.27
C LEU A 16 62.96 -9.46 -3.96
N PHE A 17 63.16 -8.13 -3.97
CA PHE A 17 62.90 -7.29 -2.81
C PHE A 17 61.42 -7.18 -2.47
N ILE A 18 60.53 -7.04 -3.48
CA ILE A 18 59.07 -7.03 -3.31
C ILE A 18 58.58 -8.39 -2.77
N SER A 19 59.12 -9.48 -3.30
CA SER A 19 58.78 -10.82 -2.83
C SER A 19 59.23 -11.05 -1.39
N MET A 20 60.45 -10.63 -1.01
CA MET A 20 60.92 -10.74 0.38
C MET A 20 60.16 -9.83 1.35
N MET A 21 59.75 -8.64 0.93
CA MET A 21 58.88 -7.77 1.72
C MET A 21 57.48 -8.40 1.92
N GLY A 22 56.92 -9.02 0.90
CA GLY A 22 55.65 -9.75 1.01
C GLY A 22 55.71 -10.96 1.96
N VAL A 23 56.84 -11.69 1.97
CA VAL A 23 57.06 -12.79 2.94
C VAL A 23 57.29 -12.27 4.34
N ALA A 24 58.11 -11.20 4.52
CA ALA A 24 58.33 -10.56 5.82
C ALA A 24 57.05 -9.94 6.40
N TYR A 25 56.17 -9.41 5.56
CA TYR A 25 54.87 -8.90 5.97
C TYR A 25 53.94 -10.02 6.48
N ARG A 26 53.94 -11.21 5.80
CA ARG A 26 53.18 -12.37 6.25
C ARG A 26 53.68 -12.96 7.57
N TYR A 27 55.00 -12.90 7.83
CA TYR A 27 55.56 -13.36 9.11
C TYR A 27 55.37 -12.39 10.25
N ARG A 28 55.27 -11.07 10.00
CA ARG A 28 55.10 -10.04 11.03
C ARG A 28 53.64 -9.81 11.45
N TYR A 29 52.69 -10.23 10.59
CA TYR A 29 51.28 -10.26 10.87
C TYR A 29 50.74 -11.67 10.56
N PRO A 30 50.83 -12.59 11.55
CA PRO A 30 50.14 -13.86 11.38
C PRO A 30 48.65 -13.49 11.22
N MET A 31 48.05 -13.89 10.08
CA MET A 31 46.61 -13.85 9.94
C MET A 31 46.05 -14.55 11.18
N GLN A 32 45.43 -13.80 12.07
CA GLN A 32 44.60 -14.39 13.11
C GLN A 32 43.62 -15.32 12.38
N ALA A 33 43.72 -16.62 12.64
CA ALA A 33 42.70 -17.54 12.22
C ALA A 33 41.37 -16.95 12.66
N SER A 34 40.51 -16.66 11.69
CA SER A 34 39.18 -16.17 11.96
C SER A 34 38.55 -17.18 12.92
N SER A 35 38.39 -16.77 14.16
CA SER A 35 37.47 -17.44 15.06
C SER A 35 36.20 -17.67 14.26
N SER A 36 35.73 -18.93 14.26
CA SER A 36 34.47 -19.31 13.64
C SER A 36 33.44 -18.17 13.85
N PRO A 37 32.76 -17.71 12.80
CA PRO A 37 31.77 -16.68 13.00
C PRO A 37 30.79 -17.24 14.02
N HIS A 38 30.74 -16.66 15.20
CA HIS A 38 29.57 -16.84 16.05
C HIS A 38 28.40 -16.52 15.11
N PRO A 39 27.41 -17.42 14.99
CA PRO A 39 26.24 -17.11 14.18
C PRO A 39 25.73 -15.77 14.72
N GLU A 40 25.77 -14.73 13.87
CA GLU A 40 25.09 -13.49 14.24
C GLU A 40 23.70 -13.89 14.73
N PRO A 41 23.26 -13.35 15.89
CA PRO A 41 21.93 -13.67 16.37
C PRO A 41 20.97 -13.35 15.22
N LEU A 42 20.31 -14.38 14.72
CA LEU A 42 19.27 -14.25 13.71
C LEU A 42 18.39 -13.10 14.19
N LEU A 43 18.45 -11.96 13.50
CA LEU A 43 17.62 -10.80 13.80
C LEU A 43 16.17 -11.28 13.70
N VAL A 44 15.63 -11.68 14.85
CA VAL A 44 14.26 -12.16 14.95
C VAL A 44 13.38 -11.02 14.51
N CYS A 45 12.83 -11.15 13.31
CA CYS A 45 11.94 -10.16 12.75
C CYS A 45 10.71 -10.04 13.65
N ARG A 46 10.49 -8.86 14.25
CA ARG A 46 9.36 -8.63 15.16
C ARG A 46 8.17 -8.07 14.39
N PRO A 47 6.96 -8.63 14.57
CA PRO A 47 5.77 -8.12 13.93
C PRO A 47 5.54 -6.64 14.18
N LYS A 48 5.40 -5.87 13.09
CA LYS A 48 5.09 -4.44 13.14
C LYS A 48 3.60 -4.25 13.42
N THR A 49 3.29 -3.34 14.30
CA THR A 49 1.93 -3.04 14.74
C THR A 49 1.51 -1.60 14.46
N ASN A 50 2.47 -0.70 14.23
CA ASN A 50 2.22 0.70 13.93
C ASN A 50 2.28 0.92 12.42
N ILE A 51 1.12 1.15 11.79
CA ILE A 51 0.99 1.11 10.32
C ILE A 51 0.09 2.25 9.84
N VAL A 52 0.56 2.96 8.84
CA VAL A 52 -0.28 3.82 7.99
C VAL A 52 -0.42 3.15 6.64
N PHE A 53 -1.59 2.65 6.34
CA PHE A 53 -1.98 2.30 4.99
C PHE A 53 -2.76 3.47 4.39
N LEU A 54 -2.09 4.27 3.55
CA LEU A 54 -2.78 5.33 2.83
C LEU A 54 -3.63 4.73 1.71
N LYS A 55 -4.93 4.77 1.93
CA LYS A 55 -5.92 4.14 1.07
C LYS A 55 -6.20 5.00 -0.16
N THR A 56 -5.67 4.61 -1.31
CA THR A 56 -5.94 5.22 -2.62
C THR A 56 -7.26 4.72 -3.21
N HIS A 57 -7.96 5.57 -3.96
CA HIS A 57 -9.21 5.18 -4.61
C HIS A 57 -9.00 4.17 -5.73
N LYS A 58 -9.83 3.15 -5.78
CA LYS A 58 -9.94 2.14 -6.88
C LYS A 58 -8.67 1.33 -7.18
N CYS A 59 -7.74 1.22 -6.21
CA CYS A 59 -6.49 0.46 -6.28
C CYS A 59 -6.53 -0.82 -5.43
N ALA A 60 -7.60 -1.60 -5.44
CA ALA A 60 -7.80 -2.77 -4.56
C ALA A 60 -7.67 -2.47 -3.05
N SER A 61 -7.76 -1.21 -2.68
CA SER A 61 -7.47 -0.74 -1.33
C SER A 61 -8.48 -1.21 -0.27
N SER A 62 -9.70 -1.62 -0.65
CA SER A 62 -10.65 -2.27 0.28
C SER A 62 -10.18 -3.66 0.71
N THR A 63 -9.55 -4.41 -0.19
CA THR A 63 -8.92 -5.70 0.10
C THR A 63 -7.78 -5.55 1.11
N LEU A 64 -6.91 -4.55 0.90
CA LEU A 64 -5.82 -4.25 1.83
C LEU A 64 -6.34 -3.73 3.18
N MET A 65 -7.33 -2.85 3.16
CA MET A 65 -7.96 -2.38 4.40
C MET A 65 -8.51 -3.53 5.23
N ASN A 66 -9.14 -4.54 4.61
CA ASN A 66 -9.59 -5.73 5.29
C ASN A 66 -8.44 -6.48 5.98
N ILE A 67 -7.28 -6.61 5.34
CA ILE A 67 -6.06 -7.22 5.93
C ILE A 67 -5.66 -6.47 7.21
N PHE A 68 -5.50 -5.15 7.14
CA PHE A 68 -5.07 -4.34 8.29
C PHE A 68 -6.11 -4.32 9.42
N LEU A 69 -7.40 -4.27 9.09
CA LEU A 69 -8.48 -4.33 10.09
C LEU A 69 -8.49 -5.69 10.81
N ARG A 70 -8.38 -6.81 10.08
CA ARG A 70 -8.30 -8.16 10.67
C ARG A 70 -7.08 -8.30 11.58
N TYR A 71 -5.93 -7.86 11.11
CA TYR A 71 -4.71 -7.90 11.90
C TYR A 71 -4.87 -7.11 13.21
N GLY A 72 -5.33 -5.87 13.10
CA GLY A 72 -5.54 -5.01 14.27
C GLY A 72 -6.58 -5.55 15.25
N MET A 73 -7.66 -6.14 14.75
CA MET A 73 -8.67 -6.80 15.60
C MET A 73 -8.11 -8.01 16.35
N ARG A 74 -7.32 -8.85 15.66
CA ARG A 74 -6.68 -10.05 16.26
C ARG A 74 -5.67 -9.71 17.35
N HIS A 75 -4.99 -8.58 17.21
CA HIS A 75 -3.93 -8.14 18.12
C HIS A 75 -4.34 -7.01 19.07
N ASP A 76 -5.64 -6.75 19.20
CA ASP A 76 -6.19 -5.69 20.08
C ASP A 76 -5.59 -4.29 19.86
N LEU A 77 -5.25 -3.97 18.61
CA LEU A 77 -4.65 -2.69 18.23
C LEU A 77 -5.70 -1.57 18.15
N ASN A 78 -5.25 -0.33 18.30
CA ASN A 78 -6.09 0.86 18.24
C ASN A 78 -6.05 1.48 16.85
N PHE A 79 -7.22 1.85 16.36
CA PHE A 79 -7.38 2.42 15.02
C PHE A 79 -7.56 3.93 15.04
N VAL A 80 -7.03 4.58 14.01
CA VAL A 80 -7.37 5.98 13.72
C VAL A 80 -8.73 5.98 13.03
N LEU A 81 -9.74 6.42 13.75
CA LEU A 81 -11.14 6.45 13.28
C LEU A 81 -11.63 7.88 13.03
N PRO A 82 -12.53 8.09 12.05
CA PRO A 82 -13.12 9.41 11.82
C PRO A 82 -13.95 9.86 13.02
N LYS A 83 -13.81 11.12 13.38
CA LYS A 83 -14.65 11.77 14.41
C LYS A 83 -16.10 11.88 13.98
N SER A 84 -16.35 12.03 12.68
CA SER A 84 -17.71 12.08 12.13
C SER A 84 -18.41 10.73 12.24
N THR A 85 -19.65 10.73 12.70
CA THR A 85 -20.51 9.54 12.75
C THR A 85 -21.23 9.27 11.42
N PHE A 86 -21.17 10.22 10.48
CA PHE A 86 -21.90 10.16 9.21
C PHE A 86 -21.06 9.63 8.05
N THR A 87 -19.75 9.43 8.24
CA THR A 87 -18.85 9.02 7.20
C THR A 87 -17.73 8.12 7.73
N HIS A 88 -17.30 7.18 6.90
CA HIS A 88 -16.10 6.37 7.13
C HIS A 88 -14.83 7.01 6.57
N TYR A 89 -14.92 8.25 6.05
CA TYR A 89 -13.77 9.01 5.56
C TYR A 89 -13.20 9.90 6.67
N ILE A 90 -11.88 9.96 6.77
CA ILE A 90 -11.21 10.93 7.65
C ILE A 90 -10.98 12.19 6.84
N GLY A 91 -12.00 13.06 6.83
CA GLY A 91 -11.95 14.40 6.26
C GLY A 91 -11.85 14.53 4.74
N HIS A 92 -11.71 13.43 3.98
CA HIS A 92 -11.64 13.53 2.52
C HIS A 92 -12.81 14.37 1.96
N PRO A 93 -12.56 15.35 1.11
CA PRO A 93 -11.34 15.66 0.32
C PRO A 93 -10.30 16.54 1.05
N THR A 94 -10.55 16.98 2.27
CA THR A 94 -9.57 17.72 3.07
C THR A 94 -8.38 16.81 3.41
N PRO A 95 -7.13 17.30 3.37
CA PRO A 95 -5.99 16.54 3.86
C PRO A 95 -6.14 16.13 5.32
N PHE A 96 -5.49 15.04 5.69
CA PHE A 96 -5.52 14.53 7.06
C PHE A 96 -5.15 15.62 8.09
N ARG A 97 -5.93 15.67 9.17
CA ARG A 97 -5.64 16.53 10.33
C ARG A 97 -6.09 15.81 11.60
N ARG A 98 -5.34 16.00 12.69
CA ARG A 98 -5.69 15.44 14.00
C ARG A 98 -7.11 15.80 14.47
N THR A 99 -7.63 16.96 14.10
CA THR A 99 -8.97 17.40 14.47
C THR A 99 -10.12 16.62 13.82
N LEU A 100 -9.79 15.79 12.80
CA LEU A 100 -10.75 14.99 12.02
C LEU A 100 -10.97 13.58 12.57
N ILE A 101 -10.21 13.18 13.60
CA ILE A 101 -10.24 11.85 14.17
C ILE A 101 -10.75 11.87 15.62
N ASP A 102 -11.23 10.71 16.09
CA ASP A 102 -11.51 10.51 17.50
C ASP A 102 -10.19 10.46 18.28
N ASP A 103 -10.02 11.37 19.22
CA ASP A 103 -8.80 11.44 20.03
C ASP A 103 -8.85 10.45 21.20
N ILE A 104 -8.17 9.33 21.05
CA ILE A 104 -8.06 8.31 22.08
C ILE A 104 -6.90 8.57 23.06
N THR A 105 -6.01 9.51 22.77
CA THR A 105 -4.84 9.81 23.63
C THR A 105 -5.24 10.34 25.00
N LYS A 106 -6.41 10.99 25.11
CA LYS A 106 -7.01 11.42 26.38
C LYS A 106 -7.35 10.25 27.34
N TYR A 107 -7.37 9.02 26.80
CA TYR A 107 -7.58 7.80 27.59
C TYR A 107 -6.26 7.03 27.85
N ASN A 108 -5.10 7.64 27.56
CA ASN A 108 -3.77 6.99 27.57
C ASN A 108 -3.65 5.82 26.58
N MET A 109 -4.33 5.93 25.45
CA MET A 109 -4.23 4.96 24.34
C MET A 109 -3.38 5.56 23.22
N THR A 110 -2.59 4.70 22.57
CA THR A 110 -1.77 5.06 21.40
C THR A 110 -2.42 4.51 20.13
N PHE A 111 -2.40 5.26 19.05
CA PHE A 111 -2.84 4.78 17.74
C PHE A 111 -1.83 3.78 17.16
N ASN A 112 -2.35 2.74 16.52
CA ASN A 112 -1.55 1.72 15.85
C ASN A 112 -1.80 1.68 14.35
N ILE A 113 -3.07 1.70 13.89
CA ILE A 113 -3.41 1.50 12.50
C ILE A 113 -4.26 2.65 11.96
N LEU A 114 -3.78 3.28 10.86
CA LEU A 114 -4.55 4.18 10.02
C LEU A 114 -4.78 3.50 8.67
N THR A 115 -6.05 3.27 8.29
CA THR A 115 -6.40 2.59 7.04
C THR A 115 -7.67 3.12 6.36
N HIS A 116 -8.32 4.13 6.93
CA HIS A 116 -9.49 4.77 6.35
C HIS A 116 -9.12 5.78 5.26
N HIS A 117 -10.04 6.05 4.34
CA HIS A 117 -9.82 7.06 3.31
C HIS A 117 -9.53 8.44 3.92
N THR A 118 -8.40 8.99 3.56
CA THR A 118 -7.99 10.36 3.83
C THR A 118 -7.00 10.81 2.76
N ARG A 119 -6.77 12.10 2.62
CA ARG A 119 -5.67 12.60 1.80
C ARG A 119 -4.40 12.69 2.64
N TYR A 120 -3.28 12.31 2.06
CA TYR A 120 -2.00 12.31 2.75
C TYR A 120 -1.58 13.72 3.17
N ASP A 121 -1.22 13.85 4.44
CA ASP A 121 -0.46 14.95 5.03
C ASP A 121 0.54 14.35 6.03
N GLY A 122 1.77 14.16 5.57
CA GLY A 122 2.80 13.48 6.36
C GLY A 122 3.10 14.19 7.67
N LYS A 123 3.12 15.53 7.68
CA LYS A 123 3.38 16.31 8.91
C LYS A 123 2.30 16.09 9.96
N GLU A 124 1.04 16.06 9.56
CA GLU A 124 -0.08 15.83 10.47
C GLU A 124 -0.16 14.36 10.92
N MET A 125 0.15 13.40 10.03
CA MET A 125 0.16 11.98 10.38
C MET A 125 1.26 11.64 11.40
N HIS A 126 2.46 12.19 11.25
CA HIS A 126 3.56 12.01 12.21
C HIS A 126 3.26 12.57 13.61
N LYS A 127 2.33 13.53 13.75
CA LYS A 127 1.89 14.04 15.07
C LYS A 127 0.95 13.07 15.79
N VAL A 128 0.39 12.10 15.07
CA VAL A 128 -0.64 11.19 15.57
C VAL A 128 -0.09 9.79 15.75
N MET A 129 0.71 9.34 14.79
CA MET A 129 1.24 7.98 14.75
C MET A 129 2.60 7.87 15.48
N PRO A 130 2.90 6.71 16.09
CA PRO A 130 4.20 6.45 16.71
C PRO A 130 5.39 6.64 15.73
N PRO A 131 6.60 6.96 16.25
CA PRO A 131 7.78 7.21 15.39
C PRO A 131 8.24 6.00 14.56
N ASP A 132 7.96 4.77 15.01
CA ASP A 132 8.30 3.50 14.35
C ASP A 132 7.23 3.03 13.36
N THR A 133 6.31 3.90 12.98
CA THR A 133 5.21 3.59 12.07
C THR A 133 5.70 3.31 10.66
N VAL A 134 5.25 2.18 10.11
CA VAL A 134 5.48 1.78 8.72
C VAL A 134 4.40 2.40 7.82
N TYR A 135 4.84 3.10 6.77
CA TYR A 135 3.95 3.77 5.80
C TYR A 135 3.87 2.96 4.51
N VAL A 136 2.67 2.54 4.15
CA VAL A 136 2.42 1.78 2.93
C VAL A 136 1.25 2.34 2.14
N THR A 137 1.28 2.18 0.82
CA THR A 137 0.18 2.52 -0.08
C THR A 137 0.15 1.57 -1.27
N ILE A 138 -0.84 1.73 -2.16
CA ILE A 138 -0.97 0.91 -3.36
C ILE A 138 -1.38 1.78 -4.55
N LEU A 139 -0.79 1.51 -5.70
CA LEU A 139 -1.09 2.19 -6.96
C LEU A 139 -1.67 1.20 -7.98
N ARG A 140 -2.34 1.76 -8.98
CA ARG A 140 -2.94 1.03 -10.09
C ARG A 140 -2.64 1.74 -11.40
N ARG A 141 -2.60 1.02 -12.52
CA ARG A 141 -2.49 1.62 -13.85
C ARG A 141 -3.54 2.71 -14.03
N PRO A 142 -3.15 3.94 -14.42
CA PRO A 142 -4.04 5.10 -14.44
C PRO A 142 -5.23 4.99 -15.40
N ASP A 143 -5.05 4.32 -16.55
CA ASP A 143 -6.11 4.04 -17.50
C ASP A 143 -7.21 3.15 -16.88
N CYS A 144 -6.83 2.03 -16.30
CA CYS A 144 -7.73 1.10 -15.61
C CYS A 144 -8.33 1.70 -14.33
N LEU A 145 -7.59 2.59 -13.66
CA LEU A 145 -8.08 3.27 -12.46
C LEU A 145 -9.21 4.21 -12.82
N PHE A 146 -9.04 5.08 -13.84
CA PHE A 146 -10.05 6.07 -14.19
C PHE A 146 -11.31 5.41 -14.74
N GLU A 147 -11.21 4.34 -15.52
CA GLU A 147 -12.36 3.51 -15.92
C GLU A 147 -13.13 3.01 -14.68
N SER A 148 -12.42 2.41 -13.74
CA SER A 148 -13.03 1.93 -12.51
C SER A 148 -13.68 3.04 -11.67
N LEU A 149 -13.08 4.23 -11.66
CA LEU A 149 -13.62 5.41 -10.98
C LEU A 149 -14.87 5.94 -11.66
N TYR A 150 -14.85 6.02 -12.99
CA TYR A 150 -15.95 6.50 -13.83
C TYR A 150 -17.22 5.66 -13.60
N SER A 151 -17.07 4.35 -13.64
CA SER A 151 -18.15 3.40 -13.33
C SER A 151 -18.59 3.49 -11.86
N TYR A 152 -17.64 3.44 -10.92
CA TYR A 152 -17.96 3.41 -9.48
C TYR A 152 -18.69 4.66 -9.00
N CYS A 153 -18.32 5.83 -9.51
CA CYS A 153 -18.93 7.10 -9.12
C CYS A 153 -20.15 7.47 -9.98
N HIS A 154 -20.65 6.55 -10.81
CA HIS A 154 -21.79 6.78 -11.69
C HIS A 154 -21.66 8.04 -12.54
N LEU A 155 -20.44 8.30 -13.06
CA LEU A 155 -20.18 9.51 -13.84
C LEU A 155 -20.90 9.46 -15.19
N ALA A 156 -21.16 8.27 -15.75
CA ALA A 156 -21.99 8.09 -16.94
C ALA A 156 -23.39 8.68 -16.74
N ASP A 157 -24.02 8.42 -15.59
CA ASP A 157 -25.33 8.95 -15.24
C ASP A 157 -25.30 10.46 -15.00
N SER A 158 -24.23 10.93 -14.34
CA SER A 158 -24.03 12.35 -14.04
C SER A 158 -23.79 13.21 -15.26
N TYR A 159 -23.06 12.70 -16.24
CA TYR A 159 -22.69 13.43 -17.47
C TYR A 159 -23.50 13.01 -18.69
N LYS A 160 -24.38 11.99 -18.58
CA LYS A 160 -25.20 11.43 -19.67
C LYS A 160 -24.36 11.00 -20.88
N LYS A 161 -23.17 10.43 -20.60
CA LYS A 161 -22.22 9.93 -21.61
C LYS A 161 -21.51 8.67 -21.13
N ASN A 162 -21.18 7.76 -22.03
CA ASN A 162 -20.22 6.71 -21.74
C ASN A 162 -18.80 7.28 -21.61
N LEU A 163 -17.87 6.45 -21.13
CA LEU A 163 -16.49 6.89 -20.86
C LEU A 163 -15.80 7.45 -22.12
N SER A 164 -15.95 6.79 -23.27
CA SER A 164 -15.31 7.22 -24.52
C SER A 164 -15.81 8.59 -24.94
N ALA A 165 -17.13 8.78 -25.04
CA ALA A 165 -17.74 10.05 -25.39
C ALA A 165 -17.46 11.16 -24.36
N PHE A 166 -17.30 10.80 -23.07
CA PHE A 166 -16.92 11.76 -22.04
C PHE A 166 -15.48 12.26 -22.22
N VAL A 167 -14.54 11.37 -22.53
CA VAL A 167 -13.11 11.71 -22.71
C VAL A 167 -12.90 12.61 -23.92
N GLU A 168 -13.68 12.41 -24.99
CA GLU A 168 -13.67 13.27 -26.19
C GLU A 168 -14.21 14.68 -25.93
N ASP A 169 -15.09 14.84 -24.97
CA ASP A 169 -15.72 16.10 -24.66
C ASP A 169 -14.84 16.97 -23.77
N LYS A 170 -14.09 17.89 -24.41
CA LYS A 170 -13.21 18.84 -23.74
C LYS A 170 -13.92 19.74 -22.71
N LYS A 171 -15.25 20.00 -22.88
CA LYS A 171 -16.01 20.79 -21.91
C LYS A 171 -16.26 19.98 -20.64
N LEU A 172 -16.64 18.71 -20.78
CA LEU A 172 -16.90 17.83 -19.65
C LEU A 172 -15.63 17.47 -18.88
N THR A 173 -14.53 17.17 -19.58
CA THR A 173 -13.24 16.91 -18.92
C THR A 173 -12.73 18.12 -18.13
N ARG A 174 -12.89 19.33 -18.67
CA ARG A 174 -12.60 20.59 -17.95
C ARG A 174 -13.55 20.79 -16.75
N ALA A 175 -14.85 20.49 -16.92
CA ALA A 175 -15.83 20.59 -15.85
C ALA A 175 -15.50 19.65 -14.68
N LEU A 176 -15.12 18.39 -14.96
CA LEU A 176 -14.68 17.44 -13.92
C LEU A 176 -13.45 17.97 -13.18
N THR A 177 -12.45 18.48 -13.91
CA THR A 177 -11.24 19.08 -13.32
C THR A 177 -11.56 20.26 -12.42
N ARG A 178 -12.47 21.14 -12.87
CA ARG A 178 -12.90 22.31 -12.09
C ARG A 178 -13.66 21.91 -10.83
N LYS A 179 -14.59 20.95 -10.91
CA LYS A 179 -15.34 20.43 -9.77
C LYS A 179 -14.37 19.80 -8.74
N ARG A 180 -13.36 19.06 -9.20
CA ARG A 180 -12.33 18.54 -8.30
C ARG A 180 -11.59 19.66 -7.58
N ALA A 181 -11.14 20.68 -8.28
CA ALA A 181 -10.42 21.80 -7.70
C ALA A 181 -11.25 22.61 -6.67
N LEU A 182 -12.54 22.76 -6.91
CA LEU A 182 -13.44 23.54 -6.07
C LEU A 182 -14.14 22.73 -4.98
N GLU A 183 -14.53 21.49 -5.28
CA GLU A 183 -15.40 20.66 -4.44
C GLU A 183 -14.67 19.41 -3.91
N GLY A 184 -13.41 19.19 -4.32
CA GLY A 184 -12.62 18.02 -3.92
C GLY A 184 -13.17 16.68 -4.36
N ARG A 185 -14.02 16.67 -5.40
CA ARG A 185 -14.61 15.44 -5.93
C ARG A 185 -13.56 14.54 -6.59
N VAL A 186 -13.91 13.28 -6.82
CA VAL A 186 -13.09 12.36 -7.61
C VAL A 186 -12.83 12.89 -9.03
N GLY A 187 -11.68 12.57 -9.61
CA GLY A 187 -11.32 13.09 -10.93
C GLY A 187 -10.00 12.54 -11.45
N PHE A 188 -9.44 13.22 -12.45
CA PHE A 188 -8.14 12.86 -13.01
C PHE A 188 -7.01 12.99 -11.99
N ASN A 189 -5.96 12.19 -12.15
CA ASN A 189 -4.81 12.11 -11.20
C ASN A 189 -5.27 11.78 -9.77
N GLN A 190 -6.14 10.77 -9.63
CA GLN A 190 -6.75 10.42 -8.35
C GLN A 190 -5.74 9.91 -7.34
N MET A 191 -4.76 9.08 -7.74
CA MET A 191 -3.74 8.55 -6.83
C MET A 191 -2.84 9.67 -6.29
N SER A 192 -2.37 10.54 -7.19
CA SER A 192 -1.58 11.71 -6.81
C SER A 192 -2.34 12.61 -5.84
N TYR A 193 -3.63 12.80 -6.08
CA TYR A 193 -4.48 13.60 -5.20
C TYR A 193 -4.65 12.96 -3.81
N ASP A 194 -4.92 11.66 -3.74
CA ASP A 194 -5.01 10.92 -2.48
C ASP A 194 -3.69 10.99 -1.70
N LEU A 195 -2.56 10.95 -2.42
CA LEU A 195 -1.21 11.13 -1.88
C LEU A 195 -0.82 12.59 -1.57
N GLY A 196 -1.79 13.51 -1.58
CA GLY A 196 -1.60 14.89 -1.13
C GLY A 196 -1.20 15.88 -2.22
N PHE A 197 -1.03 15.45 -3.48
CA PHE A 197 -0.70 16.37 -4.57
C PHE A 197 -1.87 17.30 -4.89
N ASN A 198 -1.62 18.61 -4.80
CA ASN A 198 -2.61 19.63 -5.10
C ASN A 198 -2.55 20.15 -6.55
N GLY A 199 -1.64 19.58 -7.36
CA GLY A 199 -1.46 19.97 -8.74
C GLY A 199 -2.69 19.64 -9.59
N LEU A 200 -3.04 20.57 -10.46
CA LEU A 200 -4.07 20.41 -11.48
C LEU A 200 -3.48 19.75 -12.76
N LEU A 201 -4.32 19.48 -13.74
CA LEU A 201 -3.93 18.85 -15.01
C LEU A 201 -2.72 19.49 -15.73
N ARG A 202 -2.39 20.74 -15.43
CA ARG A 202 -1.27 21.50 -16.04
C ARG A 202 -0.14 21.80 -15.05
N SER A 203 0.08 20.95 -14.07
CA SER A 203 1.23 21.11 -13.18
C SER A 203 2.55 21.03 -13.93
N LYS A 204 3.49 21.87 -13.56
CA LYS A 204 4.84 21.85 -14.13
C LYS A 204 5.50 20.48 -13.87
N PRO A 205 6.22 19.91 -14.85
CA PRO A 205 6.90 18.61 -14.68
C PRO A 205 7.75 18.52 -13.41
N GLU A 206 8.47 19.59 -13.08
CA GLU A 206 9.27 19.71 -11.87
C GLU A 206 8.44 19.55 -10.59
N SER A 207 7.25 20.14 -10.52
CA SER A 207 6.34 19.99 -9.37
C SER A 207 5.89 18.54 -9.18
N ILE A 208 5.66 17.82 -10.28
CA ILE A 208 5.29 16.41 -10.23
C ILE A 208 6.50 15.56 -9.76
N THR A 209 7.67 15.82 -10.30
CA THR A 209 8.91 15.14 -9.89
C THR A 209 9.20 15.34 -8.40
N ASN A 210 9.12 16.58 -7.91
CA ASN A 210 9.32 16.90 -6.49
C ASN A 210 8.29 16.20 -5.60
N PHE A 211 7.05 16.12 -6.05
CA PHE A 211 5.99 15.37 -5.36
C PHE A 211 6.33 13.88 -5.31
N ILE A 212 6.68 13.24 -6.44
CA ILE A 212 7.03 11.81 -6.51
C ILE A 212 8.21 11.51 -5.56
N ASN A 213 9.27 12.32 -5.60
CA ASN A 213 10.40 12.18 -4.71
C ASN A 213 10.04 12.35 -3.22
N SER A 214 9.02 13.14 -2.91
CA SER A 214 8.55 13.28 -1.53
C SER A 214 7.81 12.03 -1.05
N ILE A 215 7.04 11.39 -1.92
CA ILE A 215 6.35 10.13 -1.63
C ILE A 215 7.35 8.98 -1.50
N ASP A 216 8.36 8.92 -2.37
CA ASP A 216 9.42 7.90 -2.32
C ASP A 216 10.16 7.90 -0.97
N ARG A 217 10.44 9.10 -0.44
CA ARG A 217 11.05 9.24 0.90
C ARG A 217 10.11 8.95 2.07
N ALA A 218 8.80 9.04 1.86
CA ALA A 218 7.81 8.96 2.93
C ALA A 218 7.20 7.56 3.12
N PHE A 219 7.27 6.70 2.10
CA PHE A 219 6.63 5.40 2.12
C PHE A 219 7.66 4.27 2.05
N ASP A 220 7.56 3.32 2.98
CA ASP A 220 8.43 2.13 3.04
C ASP A 220 8.11 1.12 1.92
N LEU A 221 6.82 1.05 1.53
CA LEU A 221 6.37 0.21 0.43
C LEU A 221 5.22 0.84 -0.34
N VAL A 222 5.40 0.99 -1.65
CA VAL A 222 4.33 1.30 -2.59
C VAL A 222 4.03 0.04 -3.40
N MET A 223 2.86 -0.53 -3.14
CA MET A 223 2.38 -1.76 -3.77
C MET A 223 1.76 -1.49 -5.14
N ILE A 224 1.66 -2.52 -5.98
CA ILE A 224 1.10 -2.44 -7.33
C ILE A 224 -0.10 -3.38 -7.45
N THR A 225 -1.26 -2.84 -7.81
CA THR A 225 -2.52 -3.59 -7.90
C THR A 225 -2.47 -4.75 -8.90
N GLU A 226 -1.81 -4.56 -10.04
CA GLU A 226 -1.64 -5.56 -11.08
C GLU A 226 -0.74 -6.73 -10.64
N ARG A 227 0.07 -6.50 -9.62
CA ARG A 227 0.99 -7.46 -8.99
C ARG A 227 0.63 -7.67 -7.52
N LEU A 228 -0.67 -7.86 -7.22
CA LEU A 228 -1.16 -7.86 -5.83
C LEU A 228 -0.56 -8.98 -4.98
N ASP A 229 -0.41 -10.19 -5.50
CA ASP A 229 0.13 -11.32 -4.72
C ASP A 229 1.59 -11.05 -4.31
N GLU A 230 2.43 -10.59 -5.22
CA GLU A 230 3.82 -10.20 -4.93
C GLU A 230 3.88 -8.98 -3.99
N SER A 231 2.95 -8.03 -4.17
CA SER A 231 2.79 -6.89 -3.24
C SER A 231 2.48 -7.35 -1.82
N LEU A 232 1.65 -8.38 -1.66
CA LEU A 232 1.31 -8.96 -0.36
C LEU A 232 2.49 -9.74 0.26
N ILE A 233 3.32 -10.40 -0.57
CA ILE A 233 4.54 -11.05 -0.08
C ILE A 233 5.54 -10.00 0.43
N LEU A 234 5.79 -8.93 -0.35
CA LEU A 234 6.67 -7.85 0.11
C LEU A 234 6.13 -7.18 1.39
N LEU A 235 4.81 -6.97 1.48
CA LEU A 235 4.15 -6.42 2.67
C LEU A 235 4.33 -7.35 3.88
N LYS A 236 4.12 -8.66 3.71
CA LYS A 236 4.32 -9.68 4.74
C LYS A 236 5.72 -9.60 5.34
N HIS A 237 6.74 -9.53 4.50
CA HIS A 237 8.15 -9.45 4.95
C HIS A 237 8.47 -8.10 5.60
N LEU A 238 8.00 -6.99 5.04
CA LEU A 238 8.19 -5.66 5.62
C LEU A 238 7.61 -5.57 7.04
N LEU A 239 6.44 -6.18 7.26
CA LEU A 239 5.74 -6.13 8.53
C LEU A 239 6.10 -7.29 9.48
N CYS A 240 6.92 -8.24 9.05
CA CYS A 240 7.21 -9.47 9.79
C CYS A 240 5.95 -10.26 10.16
N TRP A 241 5.01 -10.34 9.24
CA TRP A 241 3.75 -11.04 9.40
C TRP A 241 3.78 -12.44 8.80
N ASN A 242 2.80 -13.26 9.13
CA ASN A 242 2.62 -14.60 8.58
C ASN A 242 1.81 -14.57 7.28
N THR A 243 1.89 -15.63 6.48
CA THR A 243 1.10 -15.78 5.25
C THR A 243 -0.40 -15.67 5.52
N SER A 244 -0.91 -16.24 6.63
CA SER A 244 -2.32 -16.14 7.02
C SER A 244 -2.79 -14.71 7.31
N ASP A 245 -1.90 -13.81 7.75
CA ASP A 245 -2.25 -12.41 8.03
C ASP A 245 -2.57 -11.64 6.76
N VAL A 246 -1.89 -11.96 5.66
CA VAL A 246 -2.04 -11.29 4.35
C VAL A 246 -2.97 -12.01 3.38
N VAL A 247 -3.52 -13.18 3.74
CA VAL A 247 -4.61 -13.79 2.97
C VAL A 247 -5.78 -12.82 2.88
N ALA A 248 -6.31 -12.60 1.69
CA ALA A 248 -7.48 -11.77 1.49
C ALA A 248 -8.31 -12.24 0.30
N PHE A 249 -9.62 -12.01 0.38
CA PHE A 249 -10.52 -12.14 -0.75
C PHE A 249 -10.63 -10.79 -1.47
N LYS A 250 -11.00 -10.82 -2.74
CA LYS A 250 -11.21 -9.60 -3.52
C LYS A 250 -12.54 -8.94 -3.15
N VAL A 251 -12.61 -8.41 -1.92
CA VAL A 251 -13.79 -7.67 -1.47
C VAL A 251 -13.96 -6.38 -2.27
N ASN A 252 -15.19 -5.99 -2.52
CA ASN A 252 -15.55 -4.79 -3.27
C ASN A 252 -14.99 -4.77 -4.72
N ALA A 253 -14.75 -5.94 -5.30
CA ALA A 253 -14.37 -6.10 -6.69
C ALA A 253 -15.61 -6.08 -7.58
N ARG A 254 -15.49 -5.49 -8.77
CA ARG A 254 -16.53 -5.55 -9.80
C ARG A 254 -16.47 -6.89 -10.52
N TYR A 255 -17.62 -7.49 -10.83
CA TYR A 255 -17.70 -8.65 -11.71
C TYR A 255 -17.08 -8.32 -13.08
N ALA A 256 -16.53 -9.35 -13.74
CA ALA A 256 -15.82 -9.19 -15.00
C ALA A 256 -16.72 -8.60 -16.12
N GLU A 257 -17.98 -9.04 -16.15
CA GLU A 257 -19.00 -8.62 -17.13
C GLU A 257 -19.34 -7.12 -17.06
N TYR A 258 -19.11 -6.48 -15.92
CA TYR A 258 -19.32 -5.03 -15.77
C TYR A 258 -18.06 -4.21 -16.04
N LYS A 259 -16.97 -4.81 -16.52
CA LYS A 259 -15.73 -4.09 -16.87
C LYS A 259 -15.72 -3.82 -18.37
N GLU A 260 -15.54 -2.56 -18.70
CA GLU A 260 -15.39 -2.15 -20.10
C GLU A 260 -13.97 -2.48 -20.60
N GLU A 261 -13.86 -3.10 -21.77
CA GLU A 261 -12.59 -3.28 -22.44
C GLU A 261 -12.23 -1.97 -23.16
N LEU A 262 -11.09 -1.41 -22.75
CA LEU A 262 -10.65 -0.11 -23.28
C LEU A 262 -9.85 -0.30 -24.57
N SER A 263 -10.21 0.43 -25.63
CA SER A 263 -9.39 0.53 -26.84
C SER A 263 -8.02 1.16 -26.55
N ALA A 264 -7.04 0.91 -27.42
CA ALA A 264 -5.70 1.49 -27.29
C ALA A 264 -5.74 3.04 -27.32
N ASP A 265 -6.58 3.62 -28.16
CA ASP A 265 -6.77 5.06 -28.27
C ASP A 265 -7.36 5.66 -26.98
N LEU A 266 -8.40 5.02 -26.42
CA LEU A 266 -9.01 5.45 -25.16
C LEU A 266 -8.00 5.34 -23.99
N LYS A 267 -7.22 4.26 -23.92
CA LYS A 267 -6.13 4.11 -22.91
C LYS A 267 -5.12 5.25 -23.02
N LYS A 268 -4.72 5.61 -24.24
CA LYS A 268 -3.81 6.72 -24.48
C LYS A 268 -4.40 8.05 -23.99
N LYS A 269 -5.63 8.36 -24.35
CA LYS A 269 -6.32 9.60 -23.92
C LYS A 269 -6.49 9.67 -22.41
N LEU A 270 -6.84 8.56 -21.77
CA LEU A 270 -6.92 8.48 -20.32
C LEU A 270 -5.55 8.69 -19.64
N SER A 271 -4.48 8.16 -20.23
CA SER A 271 -3.12 8.39 -19.74
C SER A 271 -2.72 9.87 -19.86
N ASP A 272 -3.05 10.52 -20.98
CA ASP A 272 -2.77 11.95 -21.19
C ASP A 272 -3.50 12.83 -20.15
N LEU A 273 -4.75 12.48 -19.82
CA LEU A 273 -5.56 13.18 -18.80
C LEU A 273 -5.10 12.92 -17.36
N ASN A 274 -4.44 11.78 -17.12
CA ASN A 274 -3.94 11.36 -15.83
C ASN A 274 -2.39 11.43 -15.74
N HIS A 275 -1.81 12.44 -16.37
CA HIS A 275 -0.36 12.53 -16.57
C HIS A 275 0.46 12.43 -15.27
N ALA A 276 0.03 13.08 -14.18
CA ALA A 276 0.74 12.98 -12.90
C ALA A 276 0.67 11.54 -12.33
N ASP A 277 -0.47 10.89 -12.45
CA ASP A 277 -0.61 9.48 -12.04
C ASP A 277 0.23 8.54 -12.90
N VAL A 278 0.38 8.83 -14.21
CA VAL A 278 1.23 8.05 -15.12
C VAL A 278 2.69 8.13 -14.70
N LEU A 279 3.19 9.32 -14.38
CA LEU A 279 4.57 9.51 -13.92
C LEU A 279 4.79 8.86 -12.54
N LEU A 280 3.83 9.04 -11.62
CA LEU A 280 3.84 8.41 -10.30
C LEU A 280 3.87 6.88 -10.42
N TYR A 281 2.94 6.30 -11.17
CA TYR A 281 2.85 4.85 -11.36
C TYR A 281 4.12 4.27 -11.99
N ARG A 282 4.65 4.89 -13.04
CA ARG A 282 5.88 4.43 -13.69
C ARG A 282 7.05 4.38 -12.73
N HIS A 283 7.28 5.46 -11.97
CA HIS A 283 8.36 5.52 -10.98
C HIS A 283 8.26 4.37 -9.96
N PHE A 284 7.08 4.18 -9.36
CA PHE A 284 6.91 3.16 -8.33
C PHE A 284 6.80 1.74 -8.88
N ALA A 285 6.34 1.55 -10.11
CA ALA A 285 6.39 0.25 -10.78
C ALA A 285 7.84 -0.19 -11.01
N GLU A 286 8.74 0.71 -11.43
CA GLU A 286 10.18 0.43 -11.58
C GLU A 286 10.84 0.11 -10.22
N LEU A 287 10.50 0.83 -9.15
CA LEU A 287 10.97 0.54 -7.79
C LEU A 287 10.45 -0.81 -7.29
N PHE A 288 9.20 -1.11 -7.55
CA PHE A 288 8.57 -2.38 -7.20
C PHE A 288 9.26 -3.55 -7.89
N GLU A 289 9.52 -3.45 -9.20
CA GLU A 289 10.25 -4.47 -9.95
C GLU A 289 11.66 -4.72 -9.37
N ARG A 290 12.32 -3.66 -8.92
CA ARG A 290 13.62 -3.78 -8.24
C ARG A 290 13.50 -4.56 -6.94
N LYS A 291 12.53 -4.21 -6.08
CA LYS A 291 12.27 -4.94 -4.82
C LYS A 291 11.93 -6.42 -5.06
N VAL A 292 11.17 -6.74 -6.11
CA VAL A 292 10.86 -8.14 -6.48
C VAL A 292 12.13 -8.89 -6.91
N ARG A 293 13.00 -8.26 -7.72
CA ARG A 293 14.28 -8.87 -8.11
C ARG A 293 15.22 -9.08 -6.91
N GLU A 294 15.32 -8.10 -6.02
CA GLU A 294 16.12 -8.17 -4.79
C GLU A 294 15.60 -9.25 -3.83
N PHE A 295 14.29 -9.48 -3.80
CA PHE A 295 13.68 -10.56 -3.02
C PHE A 295 14.04 -11.96 -3.55
N GLY A 296 14.33 -12.09 -4.83
CA GLY A 296 14.67 -13.32 -5.53
C GLY A 296 13.46 -13.97 -6.21
N ALA A 297 13.62 -14.29 -7.50
CA ALA A 297 12.53 -14.78 -8.34
C ALA A 297 11.94 -16.10 -7.83
N ASP A 298 12.79 -17.09 -7.54
CA ASP A 298 12.35 -18.42 -7.08
C ASP A 298 11.65 -18.33 -5.73
N ARG A 299 12.20 -17.55 -4.81
CA ARG A 299 11.59 -17.32 -3.51
C ARG A 299 10.24 -16.61 -3.64
N MET A 300 10.14 -15.59 -4.48
CA MET A 300 8.87 -14.88 -4.74
C MET A 300 7.82 -15.84 -5.30
N ALA A 301 8.19 -16.66 -6.29
CA ALA A 301 7.29 -17.64 -6.90
C ALA A 301 6.78 -18.66 -5.86
N ALA A 302 7.66 -19.19 -5.02
CA ALA A 302 7.30 -20.14 -3.97
C ALA A 302 6.35 -19.53 -2.93
N GLU A 303 6.64 -18.31 -2.45
CA GLU A 303 5.81 -17.64 -1.44
C GLU A 303 4.46 -17.17 -2.02
N VAL A 304 4.40 -16.77 -3.29
CA VAL A 304 3.14 -16.48 -3.99
C VAL A 304 2.29 -17.75 -4.11
N GLN A 305 2.91 -18.89 -4.45
CA GLN A 305 2.21 -20.17 -4.51
C GLN A 305 1.63 -20.57 -3.13
N GLU A 306 2.40 -20.40 -2.06
CA GLU A 306 1.94 -20.62 -0.69
C GLU A 306 0.74 -19.72 -0.34
N LEU A 307 0.82 -18.42 -0.66
CA LEU A 307 -0.27 -17.47 -0.43
C LEU A 307 -1.54 -17.85 -1.21
N GLN A 308 -1.40 -18.27 -2.47
CA GLN A 308 -2.52 -18.71 -3.30
C GLN A 308 -3.16 -19.99 -2.77
N ALA A 309 -2.35 -20.94 -2.32
CA ALA A 309 -2.84 -22.19 -1.69
C ALA A 309 -3.60 -21.87 -0.38
N ALA A 310 -3.04 -21.02 0.47
CA ALA A 310 -3.71 -20.58 1.70
C ALA A 310 -5.04 -19.86 1.39
N ARG A 311 -5.03 -18.93 0.41
CA ARG A 311 -6.26 -18.24 -0.03
C ARG A 311 -7.32 -19.21 -0.52
N LYS A 312 -6.96 -20.22 -1.31
CA LYS A 312 -7.87 -21.26 -1.80
C LYS A 312 -8.47 -22.08 -0.65
N ALA A 313 -7.65 -22.44 0.34
CA ALA A 313 -8.12 -23.18 1.52
C ALA A 313 -9.11 -22.35 2.35
N TYR A 314 -8.80 -21.08 2.63
CA TYR A 314 -9.71 -20.18 3.32
C TYR A 314 -11.00 -19.92 2.55
N TYR A 315 -10.91 -19.80 1.23
CA TYR A 315 -12.08 -19.61 0.37
C TYR A 315 -13.02 -20.83 0.46
N ALA A 316 -12.50 -22.03 0.33
CA ALA A 316 -13.26 -23.27 0.45
C ALA A 316 -13.89 -23.48 1.84
N LYS A 317 -13.21 -23.03 2.90
CA LYS A 317 -13.71 -23.04 4.28
C LYS A 317 -14.83 -22.01 4.49
N CYS A 318 -14.61 -20.78 4.05
CA CYS A 318 -15.39 -19.62 4.47
C CYS A 318 -16.53 -19.23 3.53
N VAL A 319 -16.41 -19.53 2.23
CA VAL A 319 -17.34 -19.06 1.20
C VAL A 319 -18.23 -20.19 0.69
N GLU A 320 -19.53 -19.98 0.76
CA GLU A 320 -20.52 -20.87 0.15
C GLU A 320 -20.76 -20.49 -1.32
N ALA A 321 -20.92 -19.19 -1.58
CA ALA A 321 -21.16 -18.64 -2.92
C ALA A 321 -20.74 -17.19 -3.01
N GLU A 322 -20.39 -16.75 -4.23
CA GLU A 322 -20.32 -15.34 -4.57
C GLU A 322 -21.73 -14.80 -4.83
N GLN A 323 -22.01 -13.61 -4.32
CA GLN A 323 -23.27 -12.91 -4.50
C GLN A 323 -22.99 -11.43 -4.76
N SER A 324 -23.95 -10.73 -5.33
CA SER A 324 -23.83 -9.27 -5.48
C SER A 324 -23.99 -8.55 -4.13
N LEU A 325 -23.32 -7.43 -3.97
CA LEU A 325 -23.27 -6.69 -2.71
C LEU A 325 -24.65 -6.17 -2.26
N ASP A 326 -25.58 -5.88 -3.18
CA ASP A 326 -26.95 -5.47 -2.86
C ASP A 326 -27.81 -6.57 -2.21
N VAL A 327 -27.41 -7.83 -2.36
CA VAL A 327 -28.05 -8.97 -1.68
C VAL A 327 -27.53 -9.14 -0.27
N VAL A 328 -26.23 -8.93 -0.05
CA VAL A 328 -25.55 -9.17 1.23
C VAL A 328 -25.59 -7.93 2.15
N SER A 329 -25.55 -6.74 1.57
CA SER A 329 -25.49 -5.48 2.31
C SER A 329 -26.82 -4.74 2.29
N THR A 330 -27.30 -4.34 3.45
CA THR A 330 -28.46 -3.45 3.57
C THR A 330 -28.12 -1.99 3.28
N LYS A 331 -26.83 -1.63 3.36
CA LYS A 331 -26.34 -0.25 3.24
C LYS A 331 -25.92 0.11 1.82
N LEU A 332 -25.44 -0.86 1.03
CA LEU A 332 -24.90 -0.64 -0.31
C LEU A 332 -25.68 -1.44 -1.34
N LYS A 333 -26.36 -0.75 -2.24
CA LYS A 333 -27.15 -1.34 -3.32
C LYS A 333 -26.32 -1.39 -4.63
N ARG A 334 -25.35 -2.32 -4.68
CA ARG A 334 -24.40 -2.50 -5.80
C ARG A 334 -24.48 -3.90 -6.38
N LYS A 335 -25.20 -4.06 -7.49
CA LYS A 335 -25.33 -5.33 -8.24
C LYS A 335 -24.04 -5.75 -8.95
N ASP A 336 -23.21 -4.76 -9.30
CA ASP A 336 -21.97 -4.95 -10.04
C ASP A 336 -20.78 -5.34 -9.16
N VAL A 337 -20.96 -5.42 -7.85
CA VAL A 337 -19.88 -5.68 -6.87
C VAL A 337 -20.04 -7.03 -6.21
N VAL A 338 -18.93 -7.78 -6.17
CA VAL A 338 -18.81 -9.08 -5.53
C VAL A 338 -18.87 -8.95 -4.01
N ALA A 339 -19.70 -9.78 -3.40
CA ALA A 339 -19.73 -10.06 -1.97
C ALA A 339 -19.81 -11.57 -1.75
N PHE A 340 -19.71 -12.03 -0.51
CA PHE A 340 -19.61 -13.46 -0.21
C PHE A 340 -20.73 -13.90 0.72
N LYS A 341 -21.42 -14.98 0.36
CA LYS A 341 -22.26 -15.74 1.27
C LYS A 341 -21.37 -16.66 2.10
N MET A 342 -21.40 -16.49 3.42
CA MET A 342 -20.58 -17.28 4.33
C MET A 342 -21.07 -18.70 4.45
N LYS A 343 -20.14 -19.66 4.40
CA LYS A 343 -20.34 -21.07 4.73
C LYS A 343 -20.10 -21.33 6.22
N ASP A 344 -18.96 -20.88 6.72
CA ASP A 344 -18.54 -20.99 8.12
C ASP A 344 -18.75 -19.65 8.84
N LYS A 345 -19.47 -19.69 9.98
CA LYS A 345 -19.81 -18.52 10.81
C LYS A 345 -18.73 -18.17 11.84
N SER A 346 -17.56 -18.79 11.79
CA SER A 346 -16.42 -18.43 12.64
C SER A 346 -16.06 -16.94 12.49
N GLU A 347 -15.49 -16.35 13.53
CA GLU A 347 -15.06 -14.95 13.52
C GLU A 347 -14.07 -14.68 12.39
N GLU A 348 -13.15 -15.62 12.14
CA GLU A 348 -12.17 -15.54 11.07
C GLU A 348 -12.83 -15.45 9.68
N CYS A 349 -13.77 -16.35 9.38
CA CYS A 349 -14.50 -16.34 8.10
C CYS A 349 -15.38 -15.09 7.96
N ARG A 350 -16.03 -14.67 9.03
CA ARG A 350 -16.81 -13.44 9.06
C ARG A 350 -15.96 -12.22 8.72
N HIS A 351 -14.77 -12.08 9.32
CA HIS A 351 -13.87 -10.97 9.04
C HIS A 351 -13.29 -11.00 7.62
N LEU A 352 -13.02 -12.20 7.06
CA LEU A 352 -12.52 -12.34 5.69
C LEU A 352 -13.54 -11.92 4.62
N THR A 353 -14.83 -12.16 4.87
CA THR A 353 -15.92 -11.89 3.94
C THR A 353 -16.63 -10.56 4.16
N MET A 354 -16.34 -9.88 5.27
CA MET A 354 -17.05 -8.68 5.71
C MET A 354 -16.83 -7.50 4.76
N SER A 355 -17.92 -6.77 4.50
CA SER A 355 -17.84 -5.52 3.73
C SER A 355 -17.05 -4.45 4.49
N GLU A 356 -16.48 -3.50 3.77
CA GLU A 356 -15.71 -2.40 4.35
C GLU A 356 -16.52 -1.60 5.38
N LEU A 357 -17.78 -1.29 5.08
CA LEU A 357 -18.63 -0.50 5.97
C LEU A 357 -19.01 -1.27 7.24
N ASP A 358 -19.34 -2.55 7.11
CA ASP A 358 -19.67 -3.37 8.28
C ASP A 358 -18.44 -3.58 9.16
N PHE A 359 -17.25 -3.73 8.56
CA PHE A 359 -16.02 -3.85 9.32
C PHE A 359 -15.65 -2.53 10.03
N HIS A 360 -15.87 -1.39 9.39
CA HIS A 360 -15.71 -0.08 10.04
C HIS A 360 -16.57 0.02 11.31
N GLU A 361 -17.85 -0.32 11.23
CA GLU A 361 -18.76 -0.28 12.38
C GLU A 361 -18.33 -1.24 13.50
N LEU A 362 -17.89 -2.45 13.14
CA LEU A 362 -17.37 -3.42 14.11
C LEU A 362 -16.16 -2.87 14.86
N VAL A 363 -15.17 -2.35 14.15
CA VAL A 363 -13.96 -1.78 14.74
C VAL A 363 -14.29 -0.59 15.65
N LYS A 364 -15.19 0.29 15.19
CA LYS A 364 -15.65 1.44 15.97
C LYS A 364 -16.34 1.01 17.27
N ALA A 365 -17.21 0.03 17.21
CA ALA A 365 -17.89 -0.51 18.39
C ALA A 365 -16.91 -1.12 19.39
N LYS A 366 -15.97 -1.93 18.91
CA LYS A 366 -14.93 -2.56 19.74
C LYS A 366 -13.98 -1.54 20.40
N GLN A 367 -13.56 -0.52 19.66
CA GLN A 367 -12.72 0.54 20.23
C GLN A 367 -13.48 1.37 21.29
N LYS A 368 -14.76 1.67 21.06
CA LYS A 368 -15.62 2.34 22.05
C LYS A 368 -15.81 1.50 23.31
N GLU A 369 -16.05 0.21 23.19
CA GLU A 369 -16.14 -0.72 24.33
C GLU A 369 -14.85 -0.71 25.17
N ARG A 370 -13.68 -0.74 24.51
CA ARG A 370 -12.38 -0.66 25.17
C ARG A 370 -12.19 0.65 25.92
N ILE A 371 -12.57 1.78 25.33
CA ILE A 371 -12.55 3.09 25.99
C ILE A 371 -13.44 3.10 27.22
N ASN A 372 -14.67 2.59 27.13
CA ASN A 372 -15.62 2.54 28.24
C ASN A 372 -15.06 1.70 29.40
N ARG A 373 -14.47 0.55 29.14
CA ARG A 373 -13.82 -0.27 30.19
C ARG A 373 -12.71 0.49 30.92
N LEU A 374 -11.87 1.25 30.21
CA LEU A 374 -10.82 2.07 30.81
C LEU A 374 -11.37 3.21 31.68
N GLN A 375 -12.50 3.81 31.29
CA GLN A 375 -13.15 4.86 32.06
C GLN A 375 -13.73 4.32 33.37
N HIS A 376 -14.45 3.18 33.34
CA HIS A 376 -15.02 2.55 34.54
C HIS A 376 -13.94 2.10 35.53
N SER A 377 -12.82 1.57 35.05
CA SER A 377 -11.71 1.16 35.93
C SER A 377 -11.03 2.34 36.65
N ARG A 378 -11.16 3.58 36.13
CA ARG A 378 -10.64 4.82 36.77
C ARG A 378 -11.60 5.44 37.78
N THR A 379 -12.91 5.27 37.59
CA THR A 379 -13.92 5.78 38.52
C THR A 379 -14.12 4.87 39.75
N SER A 380 -13.60 3.62 39.67
CA SER A 380 -13.66 2.64 40.76
C SER A 380 -12.40 2.62 41.64
N ARG A 381 -11.45 3.52 41.36
CA ARG A 381 -10.26 3.78 42.19
C ARG A 381 -10.32 5.16 42.81
#